data_d9c4f175a51b4b16521d7cc864ba4aaa
#
_entry.id   d9c4f175a51b4b16521d7cc864ba4aaa
#
_cell.length_a   1.000
_cell.length_b   1.000
_cell.length_c   1.000
_cell.angle_alpha   90.00
_cell.angle_beta   90.00
_cell.angle_gamma   90.00
#
_symmetry.space_group_name_H-M   'P 1'
#
loop_
_entity.id
_entity.type
_entity.pdbx_description
1 polymer ?
#
loop_
_entity_poly.entity_id
_entity_poly.type
_entity_poly.pdbx_seq_one_letter_code
_entity_poly.pdbx_strand_id
1 'polypeptide(L)'
;VTSLYLRNIFVITDTSEISEAILNIDYDDAFVAYLNNVEIARSNIGSFGDHPLYSQGSSSLHEAQMYQGGSPDQFIINTQLLNNTLQQGNNILSVQVHNDNISSSDLTARIFLSVGVSTTNTNYSPTPSWFQPPLIFTTSNLPIVVINTNSQNIMDDPRIICDMGIIDNGFGTINSIND
;
A
#
# COMPACT_ATOMS: atom_id res chain seq x y z
N VAL A 1 -21.50 -10.42 7.16
CA VAL A 1 -20.63 -10.14 8.33
C VAL A 1 -20.05 -8.75 8.20
N THR A 2 -19.78 -8.06 9.33
CA THR A 2 -19.21 -6.70 9.30
C THR A 2 -17.69 -6.74 9.14
N SER A 3 -17.01 -7.76 9.66
CA SER A 3 -15.55 -7.87 9.55
C SER A 3 -15.07 -9.30 9.43
N LEU A 4 -13.89 -9.46 8.84
CA LEU A 4 -13.16 -10.71 8.69
C LEU A 4 -11.68 -10.50 9.05
N TYR A 5 -11.09 -11.44 9.78
CA TYR A 5 -9.69 -11.40 10.17
C TYR A 5 -8.92 -12.51 9.45
N LEU A 6 -7.92 -12.11 8.70
CA LEU A 6 -7.06 -12.98 7.93
C LEU A 6 -5.63 -12.96 8.49
N ARG A 7 -4.96 -14.09 8.45
CA ARG A 7 -3.58 -14.21 8.91
C ARG A 7 -2.83 -15.23 8.07
N ASN A 8 -1.62 -14.84 7.65
CA ASN A 8 -0.69 -15.73 6.96
C ASN A 8 0.71 -15.65 7.58
N ILE A 9 1.40 -16.78 7.67
CA ILE A 9 2.79 -16.87 8.13
C ILE A 9 3.66 -17.17 6.91
N PHE A 10 4.72 -16.40 6.74
CA PHE A 10 5.71 -16.60 5.68
C PHE A 10 7.12 -16.46 6.22
N VAL A 11 8.11 -17.00 5.50
CA VAL A 11 9.51 -17.04 5.93
C VAL A 11 10.35 -16.14 5.04
N ILE A 12 11.16 -15.28 5.65
CA ILE A 12 12.21 -14.50 4.99
C ILE A 12 13.55 -15.10 5.39
N THR A 13 14.32 -15.55 4.40
CA THR A 13 15.63 -16.18 4.64
C THR A 13 16.72 -15.18 4.92
N ASP A 14 16.68 -14.03 4.23
CA ASP A 14 17.63 -12.93 4.39
C ASP A 14 16.95 -11.59 4.14
N THR A 15 16.86 -10.76 5.18
CA THR A 15 16.25 -9.43 5.07
C THR A 15 17.14 -8.43 4.32
N SER A 16 18.45 -8.66 4.21
CA SER A 16 19.36 -7.78 3.50
C SER A 16 19.15 -7.78 1.97
N GLU A 17 18.49 -8.79 1.46
CA GLU A 17 18.13 -8.88 0.04
C GLU A 17 16.88 -8.07 -0.32
N ILE A 18 16.11 -7.60 0.69
CA ILE A 18 14.83 -6.92 0.49
C ILE A 18 15.04 -5.41 0.60
N SER A 19 14.83 -4.71 -0.49
CA SER A 19 14.99 -3.24 -0.56
C SER A 19 13.68 -2.48 -0.35
N GLU A 20 12.56 -3.10 -0.73
CA GLU A 20 11.23 -2.48 -0.71
C GLU A 20 10.13 -3.54 -0.59
N ALA A 21 8.95 -3.12 -0.18
CA ALA A 21 7.77 -3.96 -0.18
C ALA A 21 6.51 -3.16 -0.54
N ILE A 22 5.56 -3.86 -1.17
CA ILE A 22 4.27 -3.31 -1.57
C ILE A 22 3.20 -4.29 -1.12
N LEU A 23 2.20 -3.78 -0.41
CA LEU A 23 0.96 -4.50 -0.18
C LEU A 23 0.05 -4.23 -1.38
N ASN A 24 -0.27 -5.27 -2.14
CA ASN A 24 -1.32 -5.22 -3.14
C ASN A 24 -2.55 -5.89 -2.55
N ILE A 25 -3.68 -5.20 -2.53
CA ILE A 25 -4.90 -5.73 -1.94
C ILE A 25 -6.12 -5.35 -2.77
N ASP A 26 -6.92 -6.35 -3.11
CA ASP A 26 -8.23 -6.20 -3.73
C ASP A 26 -9.26 -6.48 -2.64
N TYR A 27 -9.99 -5.47 -2.21
CA TYR A 27 -10.82 -5.50 -1.01
C TYR A 27 -12.18 -4.84 -1.23
N ASP A 28 -13.07 -5.12 -0.32
CA ASP A 28 -14.43 -4.63 -0.24
C ASP A 28 -14.81 -4.54 1.25
N ASP A 29 -15.09 -3.44 1.86
CA ASP A 29 -15.06 -2.00 1.52
C ASP A 29 -13.84 -1.30 2.12
N ALA A 30 -13.27 -1.86 3.22
CA ALA A 30 -12.19 -1.29 4.00
C ALA A 30 -11.25 -2.35 4.57
N PHE A 31 -10.03 -1.96 4.90
CA PHE A 31 -9.09 -2.85 5.58
C PHE A 31 -8.09 -2.12 6.47
N VAL A 32 -7.48 -2.88 7.39
CA VAL A 32 -6.24 -2.54 8.09
C VAL A 32 -5.29 -3.74 8.00
N ALA A 33 -4.07 -3.50 7.56
CA ALA A 33 -3.04 -4.53 7.40
C ALA A 33 -1.87 -4.32 8.36
N TYR A 34 -1.39 -5.42 8.92
CA TYR A 34 -0.30 -5.45 9.89
C TYR A 34 0.77 -6.45 9.45
N LEU A 35 2.03 -6.05 9.54
CA LEU A 35 3.18 -6.94 9.44
C LEU A 35 3.82 -7.05 10.83
N ASN A 36 3.91 -8.27 11.37
CA ASN A 36 4.45 -8.52 12.72
C ASN A 36 3.86 -7.59 13.80
N ASN A 37 2.53 -7.40 13.78
CA ASN A 37 1.74 -6.54 14.66
C ASN A 37 1.95 -5.02 14.47
N VAL A 38 2.73 -4.60 13.48
CA VAL A 38 2.90 -3.18 13.13
C VAL A 38 2.01 -2.87 11.93
N GLU A 39 1.20 -1.83 12.02
CA GLU A 39 0.35 -1.41 10.91
C GLU A 39 1.21 -0.94 9.72
N ILE A 40 0.90 -1.47 8.53
CA ILE A 40 1.63 -1.16 7.30
C ILE A 40 0.76 -0.45 6.25
N ALA A 41 -0.54 -0.63 6.31
CA ALA A 41 -1.50 0.03 5.41
C ALA A 41 -2.91 -0.03 5.98
N ARG A 42 -3.72 0.93 5.58
CA ARG A 42 -5.19 0.92 5.79
C ARG A 42 -5.90 1.70 4.69
N SER A 43 -7.17 1.42 4.53
CA SER A 43 -8.06 2.20 3.68
C SER A 43 -9.48 2.17 4.21
N ASN A 44 -10.18 3.29 4.07
CA ASN A 44 -11.62 3.48 4.34
C ASN A 44 -12.07 3.17 5.77
N ILE A 45 -11.18 3.17 6.77
CA ILE A 45 -11.56 2.92 8.17
C ILE A 45 -10.61 3.57 9.17
N GLY A 46 -11.13 4.47 10.00
CA GLY A 46 -10.38 5.13 11.07
C GLY A 46 -9.12 5.86 10.63
N SER A 47 -8.23 6.15 11.58
CA SER A 47 -6.91 6.77 11.36
C SER A 47 -5.79 5.78 11.64
N PHE A 48 -4.60 6.02 11.06
CA PHE A 48 -3.42 5.18 11.31
C PHE A 48 -3.15 5.06 12.82
N GLY A 49 -2.98 3.80 13.28
CA GLY A 49 -2.83 3.46 14.70
C GLY A 49 -4.13 3.17 15.44
N ASP A 50 -5.30 3.49 14.89
CA ASP A 50 -6.57 3.08 15.48
C ASP A 50 -6.78 1.56 15.34
N HIS A 51 -7.45 0.97 16.33
CA HIS A 51 -7.87 -0.42 16.30
C HIS A 51 -9.39 -0.50 16.08
N PRO A 52 -9.87 -0.65 14.82
CA PRO A 52 -11.30 -0.70 14.56
C PRO A 52 -11.98 -1.85 15.31
N LEU A 53 -13.16 -1.59 15.83
CA LEU A 53 -13.99 -2.64 16.44
C LEU A 53 -14.50 -3.59 15.35
N TYR A 54 -14.67 -4.87 15.68
CA TYR A 54 -15.20 -5.87 14.76
C TYR A 54 -16.57 -5.51 14.15
N SER A 55 -17.33 -4.63 14.80
CA SER A 55 -18.64 -4.16 14.36
C SER A 55 -18.60 -2.82 13.62
N GLN A 56 -17.41 -2.22 13.47
CA GLN A 56 -17.26 -0.95 12.77
C GLN A 56 -17.36 -1.17 11.27
N GLY A 57 -18.24 -0.42 10.60
CA GLY A 57 -18.32 -0.37 9.14
C GLY A 57 -17.25 0.52 8.53
N SER A 58 -17.09 0.45 7.22
CA SER A 58 -16.22 1.33 6.45
C SER A 58 -16.70 2.79 6.49
N SER A 59 -15.82 3.73 6.17
CA SER A 59 -16.16 5.14 6.05
C SER A 59 -16.68 5.52 4.65
N SER A 60 -16.45 4.68 3.66
CA SER A 60 -16.91 4.82 2.29
C SER A 60 -16.98 3.46 1.60
N LEU A 61 -17.77 3.36 0.54
CA LEU A 61 -17.85 2.16 -0.28
C LEU A 61 -16.59 2.01 -1.14
N HIS A 62 -16.15 0.77 -1.31
CA HIS A 62 -15.08 0.37 -2.21
C HIS A 62 -15.36 -1.03 -2.73
N GLU A 63 -15.27 -1.21 -4.04
CA GLU A 63 -15.54 -2.47 -4.70
C GLU A 63 -14.25 -3.17 -5.12
N ALA A 64 -14.16 -4.46 -4.85
CA ALA A 64 -13.10 -5.30 -5.39
C ALA A 64 -13.15 -5.33 -6.93
N GLN A 65 -12.01 -5.38 -7.60
CA GLN A 65 -11.92 -5.23 -9.05
C GLN A 65 -11.32 -6.44 -9.78
N MET A 66 -10.52 -7.26 -9.11
CA MET A 66 -9.82 -8.38 -9.76
C MET A 66 -10.77 -9.42 -10.35
N TYR A 67 -11.98 -9.57 -9.81
CA TYR A 67 -12.98 -10.49 -10.36
C TYR A 67 -13.53 -10.06 -11.73
N GLN A 68 -13.37 -8.77 -12.07
CA GLN A 68 -13.74 -8.18 -13.37
C GLN A 68 -12.52 -8.00 -14.29
N GLY A 69 -11.35 -8.51 -13.91
CA GLY A 69 -10.11 -8.34 -14.67
C GLY A 69 -9.34 -7.05 -14.36
N GLY A 70 -9.74 -6.32 -13.31
CA GLY A 70 -8.98 -5.18 -12.78
C GLY A 70 -7.74 -5.61 -11.99
N SER A 71 -7.02 -4.64 -11.46
CA SER A 71 -5.82 -4.85 -10.65
C SER A 71 -6.11 -4.49 -9.19
N PRO A 72 -5.42 -5.11 -8.21
CA PRO A 72 -5.54 -4.73 -6.81
C PRO A 72 -4.94 -3.35 -6.57
N ASP A 73 -5.41 -2.67 -5.54
CA ASP A 73 -4.82 -1.42 -5.07
C ASP A 73 -3.41 -1.65 -4.53
N GLN A 74 -2.54 -0.64 -4.66
CA GLN A 74 -1.15 -0.69 -4.24
C GLN A 74 -0.89 0.25 -3.06
N PHE A 75 -0.27 -0.29 -2.00
CA PHE A 75 0.17 0.45 -0.83
C PHE A 75 1.67 0.23 -0.64
N ILE A 76 2.47 1.25 -0.95
CA ILE A 76 3.93 1.20 -0.79
C ILE A 76 4.25 1.25 0.70
N ILE A 77 4.98 0.25 1.19
CA ILE A 77 5.41 0.21 2.58
C ILE A 77 6.66 1.07 2.72
N ASN A 78 6.60 2.07 3.61
CA ASN A 78 7.76 2.92 3.88
C ASN A 78 8.99 2.07 4.25
N THR A 79 10.14 2.34 3.63
CA THR A 79 11.36 1.54 3.78
C THR A 79 11.84 1.48 5.24
N GLN A 80 11.75 2.58 5.99
CA GLN A 80 12.13 2.59 7.40
C GLN A 80 11.18 1.71 8.24
N LEU A 81 9.88 1.77 7.96
CA LEU A 81 8.87 0.91 8.59
C LEU A 81 9.15 -0.56 8.26
N LEU A 82 9.44 -0.87 7.00
CA LEU A 82 9.76 -2.22 6.54
C LEU A 82 10.99 -2.77 7.28
N ASN A 83 12.09 -2.03 7.32
CA ASN A 83 13.33 -2.42 7.98
C ASN A 83 13.17 -2.64 9.49
N ASN A 84 12.26 -1.90 10.13
CA ASN A 84 11.98 -2.05 11.55
C ASN A 84 11.02 -3.20 11.88
N THR A 85 10.30 -3.71 10.87
CA THR A 85 9.19 -4.65 11.07
C THR A 85 9.48 -6.02 10.52
N LEU A 86 10.09 -6.10 9.32
CA LEU A 86 10.44 -7.37 8.68
C LEU A 86 11.62 -8.03 9.41
N GLN A 87 11.53 -9.33 9.64
CA GLN A 87 12.57 -10.06 10.34
C GLN A 87 12.99 -11.31 9.57
N GLN A 88 14.21 -11.75 9.80
CA GLN A 88 14.67 -13.05 9.31
C GLN A 88 13.92 -14.16 10.04
N GLY A 89 13.48 -15.18 9.32
CA GLY A 89 12.64 -16.26 9.83
C GLY A 89 11.15 -15.99 9.59
N ASN A 90 10.32 -16.38 10.55
CA ASN A 90 8.87 -16.28 10.44
C ASN A 90 8.38 -14.83 10.55
N ASN A 91 7.58 -14.42 9.59
CA ASN A 91 6.84 -13.16 9.59
C ASN A 91 5.34 -13.45 9.52
N ILE A 92 4.54 -12.52 10.02
CA ILE A 92 3.09 -12.64 10.07
C ILE A 92 2.48 -11.44 9.36
N LEU A 93 1.75 -11.69 8.29
CA LEU A 93 0.85 -10.72 7.68
C LEU A 93 -0.56 -10.97 8.22
N SER A 94 -1.14 -9.97 8.85
CA SER A 94 -2.51 -10.01 9.36
C SER A 94 -3.32 -8.87 8.72
N VAL A 95 -4.54 -9.16 8.30
CA VAL A 95 -5.42 -8.18 7.69
C VAL A 95 -6.79 -8.29 8.31
N GLN A 96 -7.32 -7.17 8.74
CA GLN A 96 -8.69 -6.99 9.17
C GLN A 96 -9.44 -6.30 8.03
N VAL A 97 -10.47 -6.96 7.50
CA VAL A 97 -11.30 -6.45 6.40
C VAL A 97 -12.67 -6.08 6.97
N HIS A 98 -13.21 -4.97 6.54
CA HIS A 98 -14.49 -4.46 7.01
C HIS A 98 -15.42 -4.16 5.85
N ASN A 99 -16.64 -4.57 6.02
CA ASN A 99 -17.76 -4.23 5.17
C ASN A 99 -18.35 -2.87 5.56
N ASP A 100 -19.07 -2.21 4.68
CA ASP A 100 -19.81 -0.98 4.99
C ASP A 100 -20.80 -1.19 6.14
N ASN A 101 -21.58 -2.23 6.08
CA ASN A 101 -22.53 -2.57 7.13
C ASN A 101 -22.84 -4.08 7.15
N ILE A 102 -23.59 -4.52 8.18
CA ILE A 102 -23.92 -5.93 8.40
C ILE A 102 -24.82 -6.52 7.30
N SER A 103 -25.55 -5.70 6.55
CA SER A 103 -26.48 -6.11 5.50
C SER A 103 -25.85 -6.06 4.09
N SER A 104 -24.61 -5.67 3.96
CA SER A 104 -23.90 -5.78 2.68
C SER A 104 -23.86 -7.23 2.20
N SER A 105 -23.99 -7.42 0.88
CA SER A 105 -24.18 -8.72 0.25
C SER A 105 -22.88 -9.50 0.03
N ASP A 106 -21.76 -8.81 0.06
CA ASP A 106 -20.41 -9.31 -0.26
C ASP A 106 -19.35 -8.84 0.73
N LEU A 107 -18.22 -9.46 0.67
CA LEU A 107 -17.01 -9.11 1.38
C LEU A 107 -15.85 -9.82 0.67
N THR A 108 -14.93 -9.06 0.12
CA THR A 108 -13.79 -9.59 -0.64
C THR A 108 -12.47 -9.15 -0.04
N ALA A 109 -11.50 -10.05 -0.04
CA ALA A 109 -10.10 -9.74 0.24
C ALA A 109 -9.16 -10.68 -0.51
N ARG A 110 -8.37 -10.13 -1.43
CA ARG A 110 -7.22 -10.81 -2.06
C ARG A 110 -5.97 -10.03 -1.74
N ILE A 111 -5.02 -10.65 -1.06
CA ILE A 111 -3.91 -9.98 -0.43
C ILE A 111 -2.59 -10.55 -0.96
N PHE A 112 -1.70 -9.67 -1.42
CA PHE A 112 -0.39 -10.01 -1.94
C PHE A 112 0.64 -9.08 -1.31
N LEU A 113 1.67 -9.65 -0.68
CA LEU A 113 2.83 -8.89 -0.24
C LEU A 113 3.96 -9.13 -1.24
N SER A 114 4.26 -8.12 -2.04
CA SER A 114 5.35 -8.15 -3.01
C SER A 114 6.59 -7.50 -2.42
N VAL A 115 7.75 -8.08 -2.67
CA VAL A 115 9.04 -7.55 -2.19
C VAL A 115 10.00 -7.34 -3.36
N GLY A 116 10.71 -6.20 -3.34
CA GLY A 116 11.83 -5.94 -4.24
C GLY A 116 13.08 -6.63 -3.71
N VAL A 117 13.64 -7.54 -4.49
CA VAL A 117 14.82 -8.31 -4.12
C VAL A 117 16.03 -7.93 -4.97
N SER A 118 17.21 -7.85 -4.34
CA SER A 118 18.46 -7.47 -4.99
C SER A 118 19.15 -8.64 -5.69
N THR A 119 18.66 -9.88 -5.51
CA THR A 119 19.26 -11.10 -6.06
C THR A 119 18.33 -11.83 -6.99
N THR A 120 18.88 -12.65 -7.90
CA THR A 120 18.10 -13.50 -8.82
C THR A 120 17.76 -14.88 -8.25
N ASN A 121 18.36 -15.25 -7.12
CA ASN A 121 18.13 -16.55 -6.48
C ASN A 121 17.10 -16.37 -5.35
N THR A 122 15.83 -16.59 -5.67
CA THR A 122 14.74 -16.30 -4.76
C THR A 122 13.86 -17.52 -4.52
N ASN A 123 13.40 -17.68 -3.28
CA ASN A 123 12.34 -18.61 -2.90
C ASN A 123 10.94 -17.96 -2.99
N TYR A 124 10.84 -16.89 -3.76
CA TYR A 124 9.59 -16.14 -3.91
C TYR A 124 8.78 -16.65 -5.10
N SER A 125 7.47 -16.49 -5.03
CA SER A 125 6.60 -16.77 -6.17
C SER A 125 6.89 -15.82 -7.33
N PRO A 126 6.70 -16.26 -8.59
CA PRO A 126 6.85 -15.38 -9.74
C PRO A 126 5.96 -14.15 -9.63
N THR A 127 6.43 -13.02 -10.17
CA THR A 127 5.66 -11.79 -10.26
C THR A 127 4.36 -12.04 -11.03
N PRO A 128 3.19 -11.72 -10.46
CA PRO A 128 1.92 -11.89 -11.15
C PRO A 128 1.82 -11.01 -12.40
N SER A 129 1.06 -11.43 -13.40
CA SER A 129 0.91 -10.70 -14.68
C SER A 129 0.21 -9.33 -14.53
N TRP A 130 -0.56 -9.14 -13.49
CA TRP A 130 -1.22 -7.86 -13.18
C TRP A 130 -0.29 -6.88 -12.43
N PHE A 131 0.83 -7.35 -11.86
CA PHE A 131 1.73 -6.51 -11.08
C PHE A 131 2.42 -5.47 -11.97
N GLN A 132 2.30 -4.22 -11.58
CA GLN A 132 3.05 -3.12 -12.17
C GLN A 132 3.92 -2.50 -11.08
N PRO A 133 5.25 -2.47 -11.25
CA PRO A 133 6.12 -1.82 -10.27
C PRO A 133 5.75 -0.33 -10.19
N PRO A 134 5.82 0.28 -9.00
CA PRO A 134 5.61 1.71 -8.86
C PRO A 134 6.61 2.46 -9.72
N LEU A 135 6.16 3.50 -10.41
CA LEU A 135 7.04 4.40 -11.12
C LEU A 135 7.80 5.25 -10.09
N ILE A 136 9.02 4.87 -9.76
CA ILE A 136 9.89 5.70 -8.94
C ILE A 136 10.53 6.73 -9.86
N PHE A 137 9.97 7.92 -9.82
CA PHE A 137 10.42 9.04 -10.62
C PHE A 137 11.40 9.88 -9.76
N THR A 138 12.70 9.75 -10.03
CA THR A 138 13.74 10.46 -9.26
C THR A 138 14.36 11.61 -10.04
N THR A 139 14.39 11.52 -11.36
CA THR A 139 15.03 12.53 -12.24
C THR A 139 14.25 12.72 -13.52
N SER A 140 14.35 13.91 -14.12
CA SER A 140 13.71 14.27 -15.38
C SER A 140 14.55 15.29 -16.16
N ASN A 141 14.47 15.24 -17.48
CA ASN A 141 14.92 16.32 -18.36
C ASN A 141 13.86 17.41 -18.58
N LEU A 142 12.69 17.25 -17.97
CA LEU A 142 11.62 18.25 -17.90
C LEU A 142 11.51 18.80 -16.48
N PRO A 143 10.93 19.99 -16.28
CA PRO A 143 10.63 20.46 -14.93
C PRO A 143 9.79 19.45 -14.12
N ILE A 144 10.14 19.28 -12.85
CA ILE A 144 9.41 18.42 -11.91
C ILE A 144 8.49 19.30 -11.09
N VAL A 145 7.20 18.97 -11.05
CA VAL A 145 6.23 19.61 -10.15
C VAL A 145 6.03 18.71 -8.95
N VAL A 146 6.33 19.21 -7.77
CA VAL A 146 6.11 18.53 -6.49
C VAL A 146 4.89 19.12 -5.83
N ILE A 147 3.90 18.29 -5.51
CA ILE A 147 2.69 18.70 -4.79
C ILE A 147 2.68 17.97 -3.44
N ASN A 148 2.74 18.74 -2.36
CA ASN A 148 2.64 18.21 -1.00
C ASN A 148 1.23 18.47 -0.45
N THR A 149 0.48 17.41 -0.26
CA THR A 149 -0.89 17.46 0.29
C THR A 149 -0.93 17.42 1.80
N ASN A 150 0.23 17.41 2.49
CA ASN A 150 0.35 17.23 3.93
C ASN A 150 -0.37 15.96 4.42
N SER A 151 -0.22 14.87 3.66
CA SER A 151 -0.87 13.57 3.89
C SER A 151 -2.40 13.57 3.78
N GLN A 152 -2.98 14.61 3.20
CA GLN A 152 -4.42 14.63 2.92
C GLN A 152 -4.71 13.94 1.58
N ASN A 153 -5.79 13.19 1.53
CA ASN A 153 -6.28 12.62 0.28
C ASN A 153 -6.77 13.73 -0.66
N ILE A 154 -6.42 13.62 -1.93
CA ILE A 154 -6.95 14.53 -2.95
C ILE A 154 -8.39 14.09 -3.25
N MET A 155 -9.35 14.91 -2.83
CA MET A 155 -10.77 14.69 -3.06
C MET A 155 -11.27 15.68 -4.10
N ASP A 156 -12.34 15.30 -4.80
CA ASP A 156 -12.97 16.17 -5.79
C ASP A 156 -13.69 17.36 -5.11
N ASP A 157 -14.33 17.10 -3.97
CA ASP A 157 -14.98 18.11 -3.12
C ASP A 157 -15.06 17.61 -1.66
N PRO A 158 -14.68 18.41 -0.63
CA PRO A 158 -14.09 19.75 -0.75
C PRO A 158 -12.64 19.74 -1.25
N ARG A 159 -12.22 20.81 -1.90
CA ARG A 159 -10.82 21.00 -2.31
C ARG A 159 -9.93 21.16 -1.10
N ILE A 160 -8.73 20.58 -1.18
CA ILE A 160 -7.70 20.72 -0.15
C ILE A 160 -6.70 21.81 -0.51
N ILE A 161 -6.05 22.38 0.50
CA ILE A 161 -4.89 23.26 0.32
C ILE A 161 -3.64 22.38 0.30
N CYS A 162 -2.79 22.58 -0.70
CA CYS A 162 -1.50 21.88 -0.81
C CYS A 162 -0.38 22.89 -1.09
N ASP A 163 0.84 22.51 -0.76
CA ASP A 163 2.05 23.22 -1.16
C ASP A 163 2.50 22.69 -2.53
N MET A 164 2.95 23.58 -3.41
CA MET A 164 3.48 23.22 -4.72
C MET A 164 4.86 23.80 -4.91
N GLY A 165 5.82 22.98 -5.31
CA GLY A 165 7.14 23.37 -5.74
C GLY A 165 7.39 23.01 -7.21
N ILE A 166 8.25 23.76 -7.89
CA ILE A 166 8.71 23.48 -9.23
C ILE A 166 10.24 23.41 -9.18
N ILE A 167 10.80 22.30 -9.64
CA ILE A 167 12.23 22.10 -9.81
C ILE A 167 12.53 22.24 -11.31
N ASP A 168 13.29 23.30 -11.68
CA ASP A 168 13.68 23.56 -13.06
C ASP A 168 15.12 24.11 -13.08
N ASN A 169 16.07 23.24 -13.37
CA ASN A 169 17.50 23.58 -13.43
C ASN A 169 17.92 24.16 -14.81
N GLY A 170 16.94 24.43 -15.67
CA GLY A 170 17.14 25.02 -16.98
C GLY A 170 17.41 24.02 -18.12
N PHE A 171 17.41 24.55 -19.33
CA PHE A 171 17.51 23.73 -20.55
C PHE A 171 18.80 22.91 -20.60
N GLY A 172 18.66 21.61 -20.89
CA GLY A 172 19.77 20.66 -21.01
C GLY A 172 20.31 20.13 -19.69
N THR A 173 19.70 20.51 -18.55
CA THR A 173 20.06 20.02 -17.22
C THR A 173 19.05 18.96 -16.76
N ILE A 174 19.53 17.96 -16.02
CA ILE A 174 18.66 16.98 -15.39
C ILE A 174 18.16 17.56 -14.05
N ASN A 175 16.85 17.56 -13.86
CA ASN A 175 16.21 17.91 -12.59
C ASN A 175 16.14 16.66 -11.70
N SER A 176 16.37 16.80 -10.42
CA SER A 176 16.24 15.73 -9.43
C SER A 176 15.18 16.10 -8.40
N ILE A 177 14.41 15.12 -7.93
CA ILE A 177 13.42 15.33 -6.86
C ILE A 177 14.07 15.78 -5.54
N ASN A 178 15.40 15.68 -5.44
CA ASN A 178 16.18 16.10 -4.27
C ASN A 178 16.80 17.50 -4.42
N ASP A 179 16.57 18.19 -5.54
CA ASP A 179 16.99 19.59 -5.74
C ASP A 179 15.96 20.55 -5.09
#